data_08bec316633ae252ea11548dbe50fe06
#
_entry.id   08bec316633ae252ea11548dbe50fe06
#
_cell.length_a   1.000
_cell.length_b   1.000
_cell.length_c   1.000
_cell.angle_alpha   90.00
_cell.angle_beta   90.00
_cell.angle_gamma   90.00
#
_symmetry.space_group_name_H-M   'P 1'
#
loop_
_entity.id
_entity.type
_entity.pdbx_description
1 polymer ?
#
loop_
_entity_poly.entity_id
_entity_poly.type
_entity_poly.pdbx_seq_one_letter_code
_entity_poly.pdbx_strand_id
1 'polypeptide(L)'
;MKAEAATDVSAIRYLRPVSLEVPVRDFEVAVERFVDVVEARLAALMPQYRALSDLRAELTEERKLASVAKTCRWQALAGIDPGEATEAWLEHAQSLVEEVGATAGNEVMSVLPQLDQGLTSAERVVEAMKQSTTTVDLSCVAPASPSAGRELPWQKGARLAREMRARLRLGTGPLTDTKLSELLSTHLPLRGQPSAGALSGGFRNVVAGGRTKIVWKSRRPETQRFYLARMLGAAHVLVPDQHLIPVTDSNTALQKLERSFAQEFLAPWAAIDAFTDEHGLDDDALTDAAQHFQVSEHTVRTTLVNRGKLSRNSLPHG
;
A
#
# COMPACT_ATOMS: atom_id res chain seq x y z
N MET A 1 7.00 1.29 -17.50
CA MET A 1 8.20 1.96 -18.02
C MET A 1 7.78 3.20 -18.80
N LYS A 2 8.35 4.33 -18.50
CA LYS A 2 8.11 5.59 -19.22
C LYS A 2 9.41 6.03 -19.87
N ALA A 3 9.37 6.40 -21.14
CA ALA A 3 10.46 7.07 -21.83
C ALA A 3 9.95 8.43 -22.31
N GLU A 4 10.65 9.50 -22.00
CA GLU A 4 10.32 10.84 -22.46
C GLU A 4 11.23 11.22 -23.64
N ALA A 5 10.66 11.94 -24.62
CA ALA A 5 11.45 12.43 -25.74
C ALA A 5 12.44 13.48 -25.23
N ALA A 6 13.73 13.27 -25.50
CA ALA A 6 14.76 14.24 -25.10
C ALA A 6 14.64 15.51 -25.94
N THR A 7 14.58 16.64 -25.24
CA THR A 7 14.57 17.98 -25.86
C THR A 7 15.98 18.57 -25.97
N ASP A 8 17.00 17.91 -25.42
CA ASP A 8 18.36 18.42 -25.33
C ASP A 8 19.41 17.45 -25.91
N VAL A 9 20.65 17.89 -26.03
CA VAL A 9 21.78 17.22 -26.70
C VAL A 9 22.24 15.99 -25.90
N SER A 10 21.39 14.97 -25.84
CA SER A 10 21.73 13.66 -25.25
C SER A 10 22.26 12.70 -26.32
N ALA A 11 23.25 11.88 -25.97
CA ALA A 11 23.76 10.82 -26.83
C ALA A 11 22.70 9.75 -27.16
N ILE A 12 21.67 9.64 -26.33
CA ILE A 12 20.53 8.74 -26.54
C ILE A 12 19.27 9.58 -26.73
N ARG A 13 18.60 9.42 -27.89
CA ARG A 13 17.39 10.13 -28.22
C ARG A 13 16.21 9.17 -28.31
N TYR A 14 15.16 9.42 -27.55
CA TYR A 14 13.87 8.78 -27.77
C TYR A 14 13.08 9.56 -28.82
N LEU A 15 12.67 8.90 -29.87
CA LEU A 15 11.95 9.52 -30.99
C LEU A 15 10.53 9.95 -30.62
N ARG A 16 9.96 9.32 -29.60
CA ARG A 16 8.63 9.64 -29.07
C ARG A 16 8.53 9.21 -27.61
N PRO A 17 7.70 9.89 -26.79
CA PRO A 17 7.39 9.40 -25.46
C PRO A 17 6.60 8.09 -25.55
N VAL A 18 6.99 7.09 -24.77
CA VAL A 18 6.32 5.80 -24.70
C VAL A 18 6.02 5.47 -23.25
N SER A 19 4.78 5.12 -22.95
CA SER A 19 4.37 4.54 -21.67
C SER A 19 3.77 3.17 -21.95
N LEU A 20 4.39 2.13 -21.43
CA LEU A 20 3.96 0.74 -21.59
C LEU A 20 3.78 0.09 -20.24
N GLU A 21 2.67 -0.63 -20.07
CA GLU A 21 2.50 -1.59 -18.97
C GLU A 21 2.79 -2.97 -19.53
N VAL A 22 3.82 -3.61 -18.99
CA VAL A 22 4.24 -4.96 -19.40
C VAL A 22 4.11 -5.87 -18.17
N PRO A 23 3.59 -7.12 -18.32
CA PRO A 23 3.67 -8.12 -17.27
C PRO A 23 5.11 -8.26 -16.79
N VAL A 24 5.32 -8.38 -15.47
CA VAL A 24 6.66 -8.57 -14.90
C VAL A 24 7.36 -9.76 -15.55
N ARG A 25 6.64 -10.87 -15.73
CA ARG A 25 7.16 -12.07 -16.38
C ARG A 25 7.64 -11.81 -17.82
N ASP A 26 6.89 -11.05 -18.61
CA ASP A 26 7.26 -10.75 -19.99
C ASP A 26 8.49 -9.82 -20.04
N PHE A 27 8.59 -8.91 -19.08
CA PHE A 27 9.76 -8.06 -18.88
C PHE A 27 10.98 -8.90 -18.49
N GLU A 28 10.86 -9.81 -17.53
CA GLU A 28 11.93 -10.72 -17.11
C GLU A 28 12.44 -11.57 -18.27
N VAL A 29 11.53 -12.18 -19.04
CA VAL A 29 11.89 -12.97 -20.24
C VAL A 29 12.61 -12.12 -21.28
N ALA A 30 12.18 -10.86 -21.48
CA ALA A 30 12.85 -9.97 -22.41
C ALA A 30 14.27 -9.57 -21.94
N VAL A 31 14.45 -9.34 -20.64
CA VAL A 31 15.77 -9.07 -20.04
C VAL A 31 16.66 -10.30 -20.15
N GLU A 32 16.17 -11.50 -19.86
CA GLU A 32 16.93 -12.74 -19.99
C GLU A 32 17.42 -12.95 -21.42
N ARG A 33 16.57 -12.77 -22.42
CA ARG A 33 16.97 -12.83 -23.85
C ARG A 33 18.03 -11.80 -24.22
N PHE A 34 17.91 -10.59 -23.67
CA PHE A 34 18.92 -9.55 -23.89
C PHE A 34 20.27 -9.98 -23.29
N VAL A 35 20.26 -10.52 -22.07
CA VAL A 35 21.48 -11.02 -21.41
C VAL A 35 22.09 -12.18 -22.21
N ASP A 36 21.28 -13.13 -22.75
CA ASP A 36 21.72 -14.20 -23.63
C ASP A 36 22.53 -13.69 -24.83
N VAL A 37 22.01 -12.63 -25.48
CA VAL A 37 22.68 -12.01 -26.64
C VAL A 37 24.01 -11.34 -26.22
N VAL A 38 24.01 -10.67 -25.08
CA VAL A 38 25.23 -10.01 -24.55
C VAL A 38 26.27 -11.06 -24.17
N GLU A 39 25.90 -12.15 -23.50
CA GLU A 39 26.81 -13.24 -23.14
C GLU A 39 27.42 -13.90 -24.38
N ALA A 40 26.59 -14.22 -25.39
CA ALA A 40 27.08 -14.78 -26.64
C ALA A 40 28.10 -13.86 -27.32
N ARG A 41 27.84 -12.53 -27.30
CA ARG A 41 28.76 -11.54 -27.85
C ARG A 41 30.07 -11.43 -27.07
N LEU A 42 29.97 -11.43 -25.74
CA LEU A 42 31.14 -11.39 -24.85
C LEU A 42 31.99 -12.66 -25.01
N ALA A 43 31.38 -13.83 -25.07
CA ALA A 43 32.10 -15.09 -25.27
C ALA A 43 32.89 -15.11 -26.58
N ALA A 44 32.33 -14.48 -27.64
CA ALA A 44 33.01 -14.39 -28.93
C ALA A 44 34.15 -13.34 -28.97
N LEU A 45 34.03 -12.24 -28.24
CA LEU A 45 34.98 -11.13 -28.26
C LEU A 45 36.00 -11.19 -27.11
N MET A 46 35.60 -11.67 -25.95
CA MET A 46 36.36 -11.66 -24.70
C MET A 46 36.13 -12.97 -23.94
N PRO A 47 36.64 -14.12 -24.41
CA PRO A 47 36.35 -15.44 -23.84
C PRO A 47 36.82 -15.59 -22.37
N GLN A 48 37.72 -14.72 -21.91
CA GLN A 48 38.19 -14.68 -20.51
C GLN A 48 37.20 -13.97 -19.56
N TYR A 49 36.24 -13.20 -20.08
CA TYR A 49 35.30 -12.43 -19.27
C TYR A 49 34.10 -13.30 -18.87
N ARG A 50 34.09 -13.77 -17.64
CA ARG A 50 33.04 -14.67 -17.12
C ARG A 50 32.11 -14.03 -16.07
N ALA A 51 32.41 -12.83 -15.62
CA ALA A 51 31.67 -12.21 -14.52
C ALA A 51 30.14 -12.16 -14.73
N LEU A 52 29.67 -11.95 -15.97
CA LEU A 52 28.24 -11.94 -16.27
C LEU A 52 27.62 -13.34 -16.20
N SER A 53 28.32 -14.33 -16.74
CA SER A 53 27.87 -15.74 -16.70
C SER A 53 27.87 -16.30 -15.28
N ASP A 54 28.86 -15.92 -14.46
CA ASP A 54 28.96 -16.34 -13.07
C ASP A 54 27.82 -15.73 -12.25
N LEU A 55 27.59 -14.42 -12.36
CA LEU A 55 26.46 -13.74 -11.73
C LEU A 55 25.10 -14.36 -12.13
N ARG A 56 24.95 -14.69 -13.41
CA ARG A 56 23.72 -15.33 -13.89
C ARG A 56 23.52 -16.74 -13.34
N ALA A 57 24.61 -17.49 -13.20
CA ALA A 57 24.57 -18.81 -12.57
C ALA A 57 24.15 -18.69 -11.09
N GLU A 58 24.71 -17.74 -10.34
CA GLU A 58 24.33 -17.44 -8.96
C GLU A 58 22.84 -17.08 -8.83
N LEU A 59 22.35 -16.15 -9.64
CA LEU A 59 20.93 -15.76 -9.66
C LEU A 59 19.99 -16.93 -10.02
N THR A 60 20.45 -17.84 -10.87
CA THR A 60 19.68 -19.03 -11.26
C THR A 60 19.58 -20.02 -10.10
N GLU A 61 20.66 -20.23 -9.36
CA GLU A 61 20.65 -21.06 -8.16
C GLU A 61 19.82 -20.44 -7.03
N GLU A 62 19.93 -19.15 -6.79
CA GLU A 62 19.08 -18.43 -5.81
C GLU A 62 17.60 -18.58 -6.12
N ARG A 63 17.19 -18.47 -7.39
CA ARG A 63 15.80 -18.65 -7.82
C ARG A 63 15.25 -20.07 -7.58
N LYS A 64 16.10 -21.09 -7.56
CA LYS A 64 15.71 -22.47 -7.25
C LYS A 64 15.37 -22.68 -5.78
N LEU A 65 15.93 -21.86 -4.89
CA LEU A 65 15.72 -21.94 -3.46
C LEU A 65 14.60 -20.97 -3.04
N ALA A 66 13.36 -21.47 -2.96
CA ALA A 66 12.20 -20.65 -2.58
C ALA A 66 12.37 -19.96 -1.22
N SER A 67 13.14 -20.56 -0.29
CA SER A 67 13.47 -19.98 1.00
C SER A 67 14.44 -18.79 0.85
N VAL A 68 15.44 -18.88 0.03
CA VAL A 68 16.41 -17.80 -0.25
C VAL A 68 15.71 -16.65 -0.95
N ALA A 69 14.88 -16.92 -1.96
CA ALA A 69 14.09 -15.87 -2.62
C ALA A 69 13.18 -15.10 -1.65
N LYS A 70 12.63 -15.78 -0.64
CA LYS A 70 11.80 -15.17 0.40
C LYS A 70 12.60 -14.27 1.31
N THR A 71 13.76 -14.71 1.79
CA THR A 71 14.64 -13.92 2.67
C THR A 71 15.27 -12.74 1.93
N CYS A 72 15.74 -12.90 0.70
CA CYS A 72 16.23 -11.81 -0.15
C CYS A 72 15.14 -10.76 -0.39
N ARG A 73 13.90 -11.18 -0.60
CA ARG A 73 12.76 -10.24 -0.72
C ARG A 73 12.55 -9.41 0.55
N TRP A 74 12.64 -10.03 1.73
CA TRP A 74 12.50 -9.30 2.99
C TRP A 74 13.61 -8.30 3.21
N GLN A 75 14.87 -8.69 2.91
CA GLN A 75 16.02 -7.78 2.94
C GLN A 75 15.80 -6.59 2.01
N ALA A 76 15.46 -6.83 0.75
CA ALA A 76 15.18 -5.78 -0.21
C ALA A 76 14.04 -4.85 0.22
N LEU A 77 12.94 -5.38 0.79
CA LEU A 77 11.85 -4.57 1.32
C LEU A 77 12.29 -3.73 2.53
N ALA A 78 13.17 -4.28 3.37
CA ALA A 78 13.74 -3.61 4.54
C ALA A 78 14.87 -2.63 4.20
N GLY A 79 15.25 -2.51 2.92
CA GLY A 79 16.38 -1.66 2.49
C GLY A 79 17.75 -2.20 2.91
N ILE A 80 17.88 -3.52 3.08
CA ILE A 80 19.11 -4.22 3.41
C ILE A 80 19.62 -4.89 2.14
N ASP A 81 20.92 -4.73 1.83
CA ASP A 81 21.52 -5.38 0.70
C ASP A 81 21.57 -6.92 0.88
N PRO A 82 21.42 -7.71 -0.20
CA PRO A 82 21.46 -9.16 -0.11
C PRO A 82 22.76 -9.66 0.54
N GLY A 83 22.62 -10.48 1.58
CA GLY A 83 23.74 -11.03 2.34
C GLY A 83 24.27 -10.17 3.49
N GLU A 84 23.76 -8.95 3.68
CA GLU A 84 24.15 -8.10 4.82
C GLU A 84 23.32 -8.35 6.09
N ALA A 85 22.15 -8.97 5.95
CA ALA A 85 21.34 -9.32 7.11
C ALA A 85 22.02 -10.42 7.92
N THR A 86 22.09 -10.23 9.25
CA THR A 86 22.58 -11.25 10.16
C THR A 86 21.59 -12.40 10.28
N GLU A 87 22.08 -13.60 10.65
CA GLU A 87 21.22 -14.76 10.89
C GLU A 87 20.13 -14.46 11.93
N ALA A 88 20.49 -13.77 13.02
CA ALA A 88 19.56 -13.34 14.05
C ALA A 88 18.46 -12.42 13.48
N TRP A 89 18.77 -11.51 12.56
CA TRP A 89 17.76 -10.67 11.89
C TRP A 89 16.83 -11.50 11.04
N LEU A 90 17.34 -12.48 10.30
CA LEU A 90 16.53 -13.37 9.45
C LEU A 90 15.59 -14.24 10.28
N GLU A 91 16.04 -14.77 11.41
CA GLU A 91 15.21 -15.53 12.35
C GLU A 91 14.07 -14.67 12.94
N HIS A 92 14.38 -13.44 13.38
CA HIS A 92 13.37 -12.50 13.89
C HIS A 92 12.37 -12.12 12.79
N ALA A 93 12.85 -11.82 11.57
CA ALA A 93 12.00 -11.49 10.44
C ALA A 93 11.06 -12.65 10.09
N GLN A 94 11.57 -13.88 10.09
CA GLN A 94 10.77 -15.07 9.86
C GLN A 94 9.70 -15.25 10.94
N SER A 95 10.08 -15.16 12.21
CA SER A 95 9.15 -15.27 13.33
C SER A 95 8.03 -14.26 13.25
N LEU A 96 8.37 -12.99 12.98
CA LEU A 96 7.37 -11.93 12.83
C LEU A 96 6.42 -12.20 11.64
N VAL A 97 6.95 -12.63 10.50
CA VAL A 97 6.13 -12.92 9.31
C VAL A 97 5.20 -14.13 9.55
N GLU A 98 5.67 -15.16 10.24
CA GLU A 98 4.85 -16.32 10.64
C GLU A 98 3.72 -15.89 11.57
N GLU A 99 4.00 -14.99 12.50
CA GLU A 99 3.02 -14.47 13.43
C GLU A 99 1.95 -13.60 12.78
N VAL A 100 2.34 -12.67 11.88
CA VAL A 100 1.41 -11.69 11.30
C VAL A 100 0.75 -12.18 10.00
N GLY A 101 1.35 -13.17 9.34
CA GLY A 101 0.97 -13.68 8.03
C GLY A 101 1.81 -13.11 6.89
N ALA A 102 1.99 -13.88 5.82
CA ALA A 102 2.97 -13.58 4.78
C ALA A 102 2.75 -12.24 4.04
N THR A 103 1.50 -11.91 3.71
CA THR A 103 1.18 -10.64 3.03
C THR A 103 1.41 -9.46 3.96
N ALA A 104 0.92 -9.54 5.19
CA ALA A 104 1.10 -8.51 6.19
C ALA A 104 2.57 -8.34 6.57
N GLY A 105 3.33 -9.44 6.66
CA GLY A 105 4.77 -9.41 6.89
C GLY A 105 5.54 -8.64 5.82
N ASN A 106 5.22 -8.82 4.53
CA ASN A 106 5.83 -8.03 3.46
C ASN A 106 5.54 -6.52 3.61
N GLU A 107 4.33 -6.16 4.05
CA GLU A 107 3.99 -4.75 4.32
C GLU A 107 4.78 -4.20 5.51
N VAL A 108 4.97 -4.99 6.56
CA VAL A 108 5.82 -4.60 7.71
C VAL A 108 7.27 -4.43 7.26
N MET A 109 7.83 -5.37 6.48
CA MET A 109 9.21 -5.23 5.97
C MET A 109 9.38 -3.96 5.14
N SER A 110 8.39 -3.58 4.34
CA SER A 110 8.46 -2.37 3.48
C SER A 110 8.47 -1.05 4.25
N VAL A 111 8.15 -1.03 5.52
CA VAL A 111 8.14 0.16 6.36
C VAL A 111 9.30 0.21 7.36
N LEU A 112 10.08 -0.88 7.49
CA LEU A 112 11.21 -0.94 8.42
C LEU A 112 12.22 0.21 8.26
N PRO A 113 12.56 0.67 7.03
CA PRO A 113 13.47 1.80 6.86
C PRO A 113 12.98 3.12 7.47
N GLN A 114 11.68 3.22 7.79
CA GLN A 114 11.05 4.38 8.39
C GLN A 114 10.89 4.25 9.91
N LEU A 115 11.34 3.14 10.50
CA LEU A 115 11.26 2.87 11.93
C LEU A 115 12.66 2.99 12.57
N ASP A 116 12.76 3.75 13.66
CA ASP A 116 14.04 4.06 14.31
C ASP A 116 14.89 2.83 14.66
N GLN A 117 14.26 1.73 15.07
CA GLN A 117 14.90 0.47 15.43
C GLN A 117 14.46 -0.68 14.52
N GLY A 118 14.00 -0.36 13.30
CA GLY A 118 13.64 -1.34 12.29
C GLY A 118 12.71 -2.43 12.83
N LEU A 119 13.17 -3.68 12.78
CA LEU A 119 12.39 -4.86 13.15
C LEU A 119 11.89 -4.83 14.60
N THR A 120 12.73 -4.42 15.55
CA THR A 120 12.35 -4.34 16.98
C THR A 120 11.20 -3.35 17.21
N SER A 121 11.18 -2.23 16.48
CA SER A 121 10.06 -1.28 16.55
C SER A 121 8.79 -1.87 15.96
N ALA A 122 8.89 -2.64 14.87
CA ALA A 122 7.75 -3.32 14.28
C ALA A 122 7.14 -4.35 15.25
N GLU A 123 7.96 -5.18 15.89
CA GLU A 123 7.54 -6.16 16.90
C GLU A 123 6.82 -5.48 18.07
N ARG A 124 7.37 -4.38 18.59
CA ARG A 124 6.71 -3.59 19.67
C ARG A 124 5.33 -3.08 19.25
N VAL A 125 5.18 -2.64 18.01
CA VAL A 125 3.87 -2.16 17.51
C VAL A 125 2.90 -3.32 17.37
N VAL A 126 3.32 -4.48 16.87
CA VAL A 126 2.48 -5.69 16.79
C VAL A 126 2.05 -6.13 18.20
N GLU A 127 2.98 -6.13 19.15
CA GLU A 127 2.64 -6.47 20.54
C GLU A 127 1.68 -5.46 21.16
N ALA A 128 1.88 -4.15 20.91
CA ALA A 128 0.95 -3.11 21.35
C ALA A 128 -0.46 -3.31 20.75
N MET A 129 -0.57 -3.80 19.52
CA MET A 129 -1.87 -4.15 18.93
C MET A 129 -2.52 -5.32 19.66
N LYS A 130 -1.77 -6.37 19.99
CA LYS A 130 -2.29 -7.53 20.75
C LYS A 130 -2.78 -7.13 22.14
N GLN A 131 -2.13 -6.16 22.77
CA GLN A 131 -2.47 -5.64 24.09
C GLN A 131 -3.56 -4.56 24.06
N SER A 132 -3.90 -4.04 22.87
CA SER A 132 -4.86 -2.93 22.74
C SER A 132 -6.25 -3.32 23.26
N THR A 133 -6.86 -2.41 24.01
CA THR A 133 -8.26 -2.50 24.46
C THR A 133 -9.24 -1.89 23.46
N THR A 134 -8.73 -1.08 22.51
CA THR A 134 -9.55 -0.51 21.45
C THR A 134 -9.75 -1.52 20.34
N THR A 135 -11.00 -1.79 20.02
CA THR A 135 -11.36 -2.83 19.04
C THR A 135 -12.35 -2.33 18.01
N VAL A 136 -12.30 -2.92 16.82
CA VAL A 136 -13.27 -2.70 15.75
C VAL A 136 -13.84 -4.03 15.25
N ASP A 137 -15.06 -3.99 14.75
CA ASP A 137 -15.70 -5.11 14.06
C ASP A 137 -15.54 -4.92 12.55
N LEU A 138 -14.95 -5.89 11.89
CA LEU A 138 -14.77 -5.90 10.43
C LEU A 138 -15.69 -6.91 9.74
N SER A 139 -16.70 -7.44 10.42
CA SER A 139 -17.66 -8.40 9.87
C SER A 139 -18.50 -7.84 8.70
N CYS A 140 -18.59 -6.51 8.60
CA CYS A 140 -19.23 -5.84 7.47
C CYS A 140 -18.45 -5.97 6.16
N VAL A 141 -17.19 -6.46 6.18
CA VAL A 141 -16.36 -6.64 4.99
C VAL A 141 -16.66 -8.00 4.36
N ALA A 142 -17.06 -8.00 3.09
CA ALA A 142 -17.13 -9.24 2.30
C ALA A 142 -15.83 -9.45 1.53
N PRO A 143 -15.38 -10.70 1.30
CA PRO A 143 -14.26 -10.97 0.42
C PRO A 143 -14.43 -10.28 -0.93
N ALA A 144 -13.32 -9.76 -1.49
CA ALA A 144 -13.36 -9.11 -2.79
C ALA A 144 -13.76 -10.10 -3.88
N SER A 145 -14.73 -9.69 -4.72
CA SER A 145 -15.04 -10.45 -5.92
C SER A 145 -13.84 -10.47 -6.87
N PRO A 146 -13.56 -11.60 -7.55
CA PRO A 146 -12.53 -11.66 -8.56
C PRO A 146 -12.72 -10.57 -9.62
N SER A 147 -11.67 -9.85 -9.94
CA SER A 147 -11.70 -8.87 -11.03
C SER A 147 -11.57 -9.58 -12.37
N ALA A 148 -12.37 -9.21 -13.35
CA ALA A 148 -12.36 -9.80 -14.70
C ALA A 148 -11.18 -9.34 -15.59
N GLY A 149 -10.12 -8.76 -15.03
CA GLY A 149 -8.99 -8.24 -15.77
C GLY A 149 -7.86 -7.69 -14.92
N ARG A 150 -6.83 -7.13 -15.58
CA ARG A 150 -5.74 -6.42 -14.94
C ARG A 150 -6.23 -5.07 -14.42
N GLU A 151 -6.58 -5.04 -13.15
CA GLU A 151 -7.02 -3.82 -12.47
C GLU A 151 -5.87 -3.27 -11.62
N LEU A 152 -5.60 -1.97 -11.76
CA LEU A 152 -4.58 -1.30 -10.96
C LEU A 152 -5.03 -1.19 -9.49
N PRO A 153 -4.10 -1.24 -8.51
CA PRO A 153 -4.46 -1.25 -7.09
C PRO A 153 -5.43 -0.15 -6.68
N TRP A 154 -5.24 1.07 -7.17
CA TRP A 154 -6.13 2.19 -6.86
C TRP A 154 -7.50 2.10 -7.53
N GLN A 155 -7.59 1.50 -8.73
CA GLN A 155 -8.86 1.23 -9.39
C GLN A 155 -9.67 0.19 -8.62
N LYS A 156 -8.99 -0.88 -8.20
CA LYS A 156 -9.56 -1.93 -7.34
C LYS A 156 -10.05 -1.34 -6.01
N GLY A 157 -9.26 -0.51 -5.35
CA GLY A 157 -9.65 0.13 -4.10
C GLY A 157 -10.92 0.97 -4.24
N ALA A 158 -10.98 1.84 -5.25
CA ALA A 158 -12.16 2.66 -5.52
C ALA A 158 -13.40 1.82 -5.89
N ARG A 159 -13.25 0.75 -6.67
CA ARG A 159 -14.36 -0.16 -7.01
C ARG A 159 -14.90 -0.86 -5.75
N LEU A 160 -14.03 -1.44 -4.93
CA LEU A 160 -14.43 -2.11 -3.70
C LEU A 160 -15.16 -1.16 -2.74
N ALA A 161 -14.74 0.10 -2.66
CA ALA A 161 -15.41 1.12 -1.86
C ALA A 161 -16.84 1.39 -2.37
N ARG A 162 -17.02 1.55 -3.69
CA ARG A 162 -18.35 1.74 -4.29
C ARG A 162 -19.26 0.53 -4.07
N GLU A 163 -18.74 -0.68 -4.26
CA GLU A 163 -19.47 -1.93 -4.00
C GLU A 163 -19.90 -2.03 -2.53
N MET A 164 -19.02 -1.70 -1.60
CA MET A 164 -19.34 -1.69 -0.18
C MET A 164 -20.37 -0.63 0.16
N ARG A 165 -20.25 0.60 -0.35
CA ARG A 165 -21.26 1.65 -0.16
C ARG A 165 -22.63 1.24 -0.69
N ALA A 166 -22.67 0.65 -1.89
CA ALA A 166 -23.92 0.15 -2.48
C ALA A 166 -24.57 -0.95 -1.63
N ARG A 167 -23.79 -1.94 -1.20
CA ARG A 167 -24.26 -3.03 -0.33
C ARG A 167 -24.78 -2.52 1.01
N LEU A 168 -24.12 -1.54 1.60
CA LEU A 168 -24.52 -0.94 2.88
C LEU A 168 -25.55 0.19 2.73
N ARG A 169 -25.98 0.50 1.51
CA ARG A 169 -26.97 1.55 1.17
C ARG A 169 -26.58 2.92 1.74
N LEU A 170 -25.29 3.27 1.65
CA LEU A 170 -24.77 4.54 2.19
C LEU A 170 -25.04 5.75 1.28
N GLY A 171 -25.51 5.53 0.06
CA GLY A 171 -25.71 6.61 -0.92
C GLY A 171 -24.40 7.25 -1.38
N THR A 172 -24.49 8.48 -1.92
CA THR A 172 -23.34 9.26 -2.40
C THR A 172 -22.89 10.34 -1.41
N GLY A 173 -23.71 10.68 -0.40
CA GLY A 173 -23.40 11.71 0.58
C GLY A 173 -22.26 11.36 1.53
N PRO A 174 -21.88 12.30 2.41
CA PRO A 174 -20.83 12.10 3.39
C PRO A 174 -21.16 10.96 4.35
N LEU A 175 -20.15 10.20 4.73
CA LEU A 175 -20.25 9.16 5.75
C LEU A 175 -20.06 9.80 7.12
N THR A 176 -21.10 9.84 7.95
CA THR A 176 -21.04 10.44 9.29
C THR A 176 -20.25 9.58 10.28
N ASP A 177 -19.71 10.19 11.35
CA ASP A 177 -19.05 9.50 12.46
C ASP A 177 -19.99 8.47 13.11
N THR A 178 -21.25 8.80 13.29
CA THR A 178 -22.26 7.90 13.82
C THR A 178 -22.35 6.63 12.96
N LYS A 179 -22.46 6.79 11.64
CA LYS A 179 -22.58 5.65 10.73
C LYS A 179 -21.32 4.80 10.67
N LEU A 180 -20.14 5.44 10.67
CA LEU A 180 -18.87 4.71 10.71
C LEU A 180 -18.68 3.98 12.05
N SER A 181 -19.08 4.61 13.16
CA SER A 181 -19.07 4.00 14.49
C SER A 181 -19.98 2.78 14.58
N GLU A 182 -21.19 2.86 14.03
CA GLU A 182 -22.10 1.73 13.94
C GLU A 182 -21.52 0.57 13.13
N LEU A 183 -20.99 0.87 11.93
CA LEU A 183 -20.42 -0.13 11.03
C LEU A 183 -19.25 -0.90 11.66
N LEU A 184 -18.43 -0.22 12.45
CA LEU A 184 -17.24 -0.79 13.06
C LEU A 184 -17.47 -1.19 14.53
N SER A 185 -18.69 -1.01 15.05
CA SER A 185 -19.03 -1.23 16.46
C SER A 185 -18.02 -0.59 17.41
N THR A 186 -17.60 0.65 17.13
CA THR A 186 -16.60 1.40 17.91
C THR A 186 -17.08 2.82 18.16
N HIS A 187 -16.36 3.57 19.00
CA HIS A 187 -16.66 4.99 19.23
C HIS A 187 -15.68 5.88 18.48
N LEU A 188 -16.19 6.89 17.79
CA LEU A 188 -15.39 7.95 17.20
C LEU A 188 -15.63 9.27 17.95
N PRO A 189 -14.59 10.07 18.17
CA PRO A 189 -13.18 9.76 17.91
C PRO A 189 -12.63 8.63 18.80
N LEU A 190 -11.64 7.89 18.28
CA LEU A 190 -11.00 6.80 19.02
C LEU A 190 -10.38 7.33 20.31
N ARG A 191 -10.60 6.61 21.41
CA ARG A 191 -10.08 6.95 22.74
C ARG A 191 -8.78 6.19 23.01
N GLY A 192 -7.83 6.84 23.67
CA GLY A 192 -6.54 6.29 24.05
C GLY A 192 -5.36 7.02 23.41
N GLN A 193 -4.17 6.47 23.57
CA GLN A 193 -2.95 7.05 23.04
C GLN A 193 -2.68 6.51 21.62
N PRO A 194 -2.44 7.39 20.64
CA PRO A 194 -1.95 6.95 19.34
C PRO A 194 -0.52 6.39 19.46
N SER A 195 -0.18 5.44 18.61
CA SER A 195 1.19 4.98 18.46
C SER A 195 2.02 5.99 17.68
N ALA A 196 3.25 6.23 18.10
CA ALA A 196 4.21 6.94 17.28
C ALA A 196 4.81 5.98 16.24
N GLY A 197 4.97 6.44 14.99
CA GLY A 197 5.68 5.68 13.97
C GLY A 197 4.92 5.45 12.66
N ALA A 198 5.61 4.88 11.70
CA ALA A 198 5.12 4.67 10.34
C ALA A 198 4.23 3.41 10.19
N LEU A 199 4.21 2.53 11.19
CA LEU A 199 3.37 1.34 11.26
C LEU A 199 2.21 1.55 12.23
N SER A 200 1.02 1.26 11.80
CA SER A 200 -0.22 1.15 12.56
C SER A 200 -1.04 0.01 11.97
N GLY A 201 -2.15 -0.35 12.59
CA GLY A 201 -2.94 -1.45 12.03
C GLY A 201 -3.86 -2.09 13.05
N GLY A 202 -4.39 -3.24 12.67
CA GLY A 202 -5.23 -4.06 13.51
C GLY A 202 -4.72 -5.50 13.59
N PHE A 203 -4.79 -6.07 14.76
CA PHE A 203 -4.47 -7.47 15.01
C PHE A 203 -5.76 -8.25 15.33
N ARG A 204 -5.99 -9.32 14.58
CA ARG A 204 -7.14 -10.21 14.76
C ARG A 204 -6.69 -11.62 15.11
N ASN A 205 -7.41 -12.27 15.98
CA ASN A 205 -7.22 -13.71 16.21
C ASN A 205 -8.06 -14.49 15.18
N VAL A 206 -7.39 -15.02 14.15
CA VAL A 206 -8.05 -15.74 13.06
C VAL A 206 -8.67 -17.06 13.54
N VAL A 207 -8.04 -17.72 14.51
CA VAL A 207 -8.47 -19.03 15.04
C VAL A 207 -9.66 -18.89 15.98
N ALA A 208 -9.58 -17.93 16.93
CA ALA A 208 -10.63 -17.73 17.92
C ALA A 208 -11.78 -16.86 17.42
N GLY A 209 -11.60 -16.17 16.28
CA GLY A 209 -12.53 -15.16 15.81
C GLY A 209 -12.52 -13.92 16.72
N GLY A 210 -13.46 -13.01 16.48
CA GLY A 210 -13.68 -11.86 17.35
C GLY A 210 -13.28 -10.52 16.71
N ARG A 211 -13.27 -9.49 17.56
CA ARG A 211 -13.00 -8.11 17.14
C ARG A 211 -11.51 -7.89 16.88
N THR A 212 -11.22 -7.05 15.91
CA THR A 212 -9.85 -6.64 15.59
C THR A 212 -9.37 -5.61 16.60
N LYS A 213 -8.29 -5.87 17.29
CA LYS A 213 -7.61 -4.94 18.20
C LYS A 213 -6.78 -3.97 17.38
N ILE A 214 -6.87 -2.67 17.65
CA ILE A 214 -6.24 -1.65 16.79
C ILE A 214 -5.28 -0.74 17.55
N VAL A 215 -4.25 -0.30 16.81
CA VAL A 215 -3.33 0.79 17.20
C VAL A 215 -3.27 1.77 16.04
N TRP A 216 -3.52 3.05 16.32
CA TRP A 216 -3.61 4.12 15.31
C TRP A 216 -2.58 5.22 15.55
N LYS A 217 -2.37 6.08 14.54
CA LYS A 217 -1.25 7.02 14.48
C LYS A 217 -1.57 8.45 14.93
N SER A 218 -2.83 8.86 14.92
CA SER A 218 -3.20 10.28 15.10
C SER A 218 -4.40 10.48 16.00
N ARG A 219 -4.42 11.62 16.71
CA ARG A 219 -5.60 12.06 17.49
C ARG A 219 -6.61 12.83 16.66
N ARG A 220 -6.26 13.25 15.44
CA ARG A 220 -7.17 14.02 14.58
C ARG A 220 -8.30 13.14 14.09
N PRO A 221 -9.59 13.54 14.28
CA PRO A 221 -10.73 12.71 13.92
C PRO A 221 -10.73 12.28 12.45
N GLU A 222 -10.48 13.19 11.53
CA GLU A 222 -10.44 12.92 10.09
C GLU A 222 -9.34 11.92 9.72
N THR A 223 -8.20 11.95 10.42
CA THR A 223 -7.12 10.97 10.22
C THR A 223 -7.51 9.60 10.76
N GLN A 224 -8.22 9.54 11.90
CA GLN A 224 -8.73 8.28 12.44
C GLN A 224 -9.76 7.64 11.53
N ARG A 225 -10.67 8.44 10.97
CA ARG A 225 -11.66 7.97 9.98
C ARG A 225 -10.98 7.39 8.75
N PHE A 226 -9.99 8.12 8.21
CA PHE A 226 -9.22 7.68 7.05
C PHE A 226 -8.46 6.37 7.33
N TYR A 227 -7.85 6.27 8.50
CA TYR A 227 -7.18 5.07 8.98
C TYR A 227 -8.14 3.87 9.05
N LEU A 228 -9.30 4.01 9.68
CA LEU A 228 -10.30 2.94 9.77
C LEU A 228 -10.83 2.52 8.39
N ALA A 229 -11.03 3.47 7.49
CA ALA A 229 -11.43 3.17 6.13
C ALA A 229 -10.33 2.44 5.35
N ARG A 230 -9.04 2.74 5.58
CA ARG A 230 -7.93 1.96 5.01
C ARG A 230 -7.94 0.51 5.49
N MET A 231 -8.16 0.29 6.79
CA MET A 231 -8.30 -1.07 7.35
C MET A 231 -9.45 -1.85 6.70
N LEU A 232 -10.61 -1.21 6.46
CA LEU A 232 -11.70 -1.83 5.71
C LEU A 232 -11.27 -2.23 4.31
N GLY A 233 -10.54 -1.37 3.60
CA GLY A 233 -9.98 -1.66 2.28
C GLY A 233 -9.03 -2.85 2.29
N ALA A 234 -8.11 -2.90 3.25
CA ALA A 234 -7.18 -4.02 3.42
C ALA A 234 -7.91 -5.33 3.71
N ALA A 235 -8.91 -5.29 4.59
CA ALA A 235 -9.66 -6.47 4.99
C ALA A 235 -10.41 -7.14 3.82
N HIS A 236 -10.74 -6.41 2.75
CA HIS A 236 -11.34 -6.98 1.53
C HIS A 236 -10.38 -7.89 0.73
N VAL A 237 -9.08 -7.69 0.85
CA VAL A 237 -8.08 -8.36 -0.01
C VAL A 237 -7.10 -9.22 0.76
N LEU A 238 -6.97 -9.00 2.07
CA LEU A 238 -6.17 -9.88 2.92
C LEU A 238 -6.90 -11.19 3.12
N VAL A 239 -6.19 -12.28 2.85
CA VAL A 239 -6.72 -13.63 3.06
C VAL A 239 -7.10 -13.85 4.53
N PRO A 240 -8.05 -14.74 4.81
CA PRO A 240 -8.58 -14.92 6.17
C PRO A 240 -7.54 -15.31 7.22
N ASP A 241 -6.44 -15.97 6.82
CA ASP A 241 -5.36 -16.44 7.70
C ASP A 241 -4.36 -15.35 8.12
N GLN A 242 -4.49 -14.13 7.61
CA GLN A 242 -3.62 -13.03 8.03
C GLN A 242 -4.08 -12.45 9.38
N HIS A 243 -3.20 -12.49 10.39
CA HIS A 243 -3.48 -11.96 11.73
C HIS A 243 -3.38 -10.43 11.79
N LEU A 244 -2.48 -9.84 11.01
CA LEU A 244 -2.27 -8.40 10.97
C LEU A 244 -2.96 -7.78 9.75
N ILE A 245 -3.62 -6.65 9.97
CA ILE A 245 -4.12 -5.72 8.94
C ILE A 245 -3.25 -4.47 9.03
N PRO A 246 -2.14 -4.40 8.27
CA PRO A 246 -1.18 -3.30 8.39
C PRO A 246 -1.71 -2.05 7.69
N VAL A 247 -1.51 -0.88 8.31
CA VAL A 247 -1.71 0.43 7.70
C VAL A 247 -0.40 1.19 7.83
N THR A 248 0.30 1.34 6.72
CA THR A 248 1.65 1.93 6.69
C THR A 248 1.74 3.16 5.78
N ASP A 249 2.85 3.89 5.85
CA ASP A 249 3.13 5.00 4.96
C ASP A 249 3.87 4.57 3.67
N SER A 250 4.13 3.26 3.51
CA SER A 250 4.80 2.72 2.32
C SER A 250 3.98 2.92 1.04
N ASN A 251 4.61 2.69 -0.12
CA ASN A 251 3.99 2.85 -1.44
C ASN A 251 3.69 1.52 -2.14
N THR A 252 3.44 0.46 -1.37
CA THR A 252 3.09 -0.86 -1.90
C THR A 252 1.76 -0.86 -2.64
N ALA A 253 1.48 -1.92 -3.36
CA ALA A 253 0.20 -2.11 -4.05
C ALA A 253 -0.99 -2.13 -3.05
N LEU A 254 -0.81 -2.79 -1.89
CA LEU A 254 -1.83 -2.85 -0.84
C LEU A 254 -2.12 -1.44 -0.31
N GLN A 255 -1.07 -0.66 0.03
CA GLN A 255 -1.24 0.69 0.57
C GLN A 255 -1.88 1.67 -0.44
N LYS A 256 -1.60 1.51 -1.74
CA LYS A 256 -2.29 2.27 -2.81
C LYS A 256 -3.77 1.90 -2.92
N LEU A 257 -4.10 0.62 -2.81
CA LEU A 257 -5.48 0.13 -2.79
C LEU A 257 -6.23 0.70 -1.58
N GLU A 258 -5.66 0.58 -0.39
CA GLU A 258 -6.26 1.05 0.86
C GLU A 258 -6.54 2.55 0.84
N ARG A 259 -5.57 3.37 0.39
CA ARG A 259 -5.75 4.83 0.30
C ARG A 259 -6.88 5.18 -0.67
N SER A 260 -6.91 4.54 -1.84
CA SER A 260 -7.97 4.78 -2.82
C SER A 260 -9.33 4.28 -2.35
N PHE A 261 -9.38 3.14 -1.64
CA PHE A 261 -10.59 2.69 -0.97
C PHE A 261 -11.08 3.73 0.04
N ALA A 262 -10.19 4.20 0.93
CA ALA A 262 -10.55 5.16 1.97
C ALA A 262 -11.08 6.49 1.39
N GLN A 263 -10.42 7.00 0.35
CA GLN A 263 -10.87 8.20 -0.36
C GLN A 263 -12.30 8.03 -0.88
N GLU A 264 -12.54 6.99 -1.69
CA GLU A 264 -13.83 6.74 -2.33
C GLU A 264 -14.92 6.34 -1.30
N PHE A 265 -14.53 5.65 -0.21
CA PHE A 265 -15.46 5.22 0.82
C PHE A 265 -15.95 6.37 1.70
N LEU A 266 -15.07 7.28 2.11
CA LEU A 266 -15.42 8.43 2.97
C LEU A 266 -16.01 9.59 2.18
N ALA A 267 -15.45 9.87 1.01
CA ALA A 267 -15.81 11.00 0.16
C ALA A 267 -15.85 10.56 -1.31
N PRO A 268 -16.99 10.00 -1.77
CA PRO A 268 -17.13 9.47 -3.12
C PRO A 268 -16.82 10.54 -4.18
N TRP A 269 -16.08 10.15 -5.22
CA TRP A 269 -15.71 11.06 -6.29
C TRP A 269 -16.91 11.83 -6.85
N ALA A 270 -18.01 11.14 -7.16
CA ALA A 270 -19.18 11.79 -7.73
C ALA A 270 -19.75 12.90 -6.83
N ALA A 271 -19.63 12.75 -5.51
CA ALA A 271 -20.10 13.76 -4.56
C ALA A 271 -19.12 14.94 -4.43
N ILE A 272 -17.81 14.66 -4.41
CA ILE A 272 -16.78 15.73 -4.44
C ILE A 272 -16.90 16.53 -5.75
N ASP A 273 -17.07 15.85 -6.87
CA ASP A 273 -17.22 16.45 -8.19
C ASP A 273 -18.40 17.40 -8.23
N ALA A 274 -19.58 16.95 -7.81
CA ALA A 274 -20.79 17.78 -7.74
C ALA A 274 -20.61 18.96 -6.77
N PHE A 275 -20.01 18.73 -5.60
CA PHE A 275 -19.75 19.80 -4.63
C PHE A 275 -18.84 20.89 -5.20
N THR A 276 -17.74 20.50 -5.86
CA THR A 276 -16.79 21.47 -6.45
C THR A 276 -17.34 22.15 -7.69
N ASP A 277 -18.26 21.53 -8.44
CA ASP A 277 -18.94 22.18 -9.56
C ASP A 277 -19.91 23.29 -9.08
N GLU A 278 -20.48 23.13 -7.87
CA GLU A 278 -21.40 24.11 -7.27
C GLU A 278 -20.65 25.23 -6.53
N HIS A 279 -19.58 24.90 -5.76
CA HIS A 279 -18.92 25.81 -4.82
C HIS A 279 -17.57 26.36 -5.32
N GLY A 280 -16.99 25.76 -6.38
CA GLY A 280 -15.67 26.16 -6.91
C GLY A 280 -14.52 25.31 -6.41
N LEU A 281 -13.29 25.78 -6.74
CA LEU A 281 -12.02 25.06 -6.46
C LEU A 281 -11.01 25.96 -5.73
N ASP A 282 -11.44 27.08 -5.17
CA ASP A 282 -10.58 27.91 -4.34
C ASP A 282 -10.33 27.25 -2.96
N ASP A 283 -9.44 27.82 -2.18
CA ASP A 283 -9.02 27.24 -0.90
C ASP A 283 -10.16 27.16 0.11
N ASP A 284 -11.09 28.12 0.10
CA ASP A 284 -12.24 28.13 0.99
C ASP A 284 -13.22 27.00 0.60
N ALA A 285 -13.54 26.87 -0.68
CA ALA A 285 -14.39 25.78 -1.17
C ALA A 285 -13.80 24.39 -0.90
N LEU A 286 -12.47 24.24 -0.99
CA LEU A 286 -11.81 22.97 -0.68
C LEU A 286 -11.83 22.67 0.84
N THR A 287 -11.73 23.69 1.67
CA THR A 287 -11.89 23.59 3.13
C THR A 287 -13.32 23.18 3.49
N ASP A 288 -14.32 23.83 2.87
CA ASP A 288 -15.73 23.51 3.06
C ASP A 288 -16.04 22.07 2.60
N ALA A 289 -15.51 21.65 1.47
CA ALA A 289 -15.61 20.26 1.03
C ALA A 289 -15.01 19.28 2.06
N ALA A 290 -13.83 19.58 2.59
CA ALA A 290 -13.20 18.74 3.60
C ALA A 290 -14.07 18.63 4.87
N GLN A 291 -14.65 19.73 5.33
CA GLN A 291 -15.57 19.75 6.47
C GLN A 291 -16.86 18.98 6.15
N HIS A 292 -17.47 19.19 4.98
CA HIS A 292 -18.69 18.53 4.56
C HIS A 292 -18.53 16.99 4.54
N PHE A 293 -17.43 16.49 3.96
CA PHE A 293 -17.14 15.04 3.90
C PHE A 293 -16.45 14.50 5.15
N GLN A 294 -16.10 15.35 6.10
CA GLN A 294 -15.38 14.98 7.33
C GLN A 294 -14.06 14.23 7.02
N VAL A 295 -13.31 14.73 6.06
CA VAL A 295 -11.98 14.25 5.66
C VAL A 295 -10.98 15.39 5.74
N SER A 296 -9.68 15.07 5.64
CA SER A 296 -8.66 16.12 5.56
C SER A 296 -8.74 16.86 4.22
N GLU A 297 -8.40 18.14 4.21
CA GLU A 297 -8.25 18.93 2.98
C GLU A 297 -7.26 18.27 2.01
N HIS A 298 -6.18 17.66 2.53
CA HIS A 298 -5.25 16.89 1.74
C HIS A 298 -5.94 15.74 0.98
N THR A 299 -6.93 15.08 1.58
CA THR A 299 -7.71 14.02 0.93
C THR A 299 -8.52 14.58 -0.24
N VAL A 300 -9.18 15.73 -0.06
CA VAL A 300 -9.94 16.40 -1.13
C VAL A 300 -9.01 16.80 -2.27
N ARG A 301 -7.94 17.55 -1.97
CA ARG A 301 -6.96 18.00 -2.96
C ARG A 301 -6.34 16.83 -3.74
N THR A 302 -5.91 15.77 -3.03
CA THR A 302 -5.33 14.59 -3.68
C THR A 302 -6.34 13.90 -4.61
N THR A 303 -7.62 13.83 -4.21
CA THR A 303 -8.67 13.27 -5.04
C THR A 303 -8.86 14.09 -6.32
N LEU A 304 -8.96 15.42 -6.21
CA LEU A 304 -9.11 16.34 -7.35
C LEU A 304 -7.90 16.31 -8.29
N VAL A 305 -6.67 16.24 -7.76
CA VAL A 305 -5.44 16.11 -8.56
C VAL A 305 -5.41 14.78 -9.29
N ASN A 306 -5.76 13.67 -8.63
CA ASN A 306 -5.79 12.35 -9.26
C ASN A 306 -6.88 12.24 -10.35
N ARG A 307 -7.89 13.08 -10.29
CA ARG A 307 -8.97 13.18 -11.29
C ARG A 307 -8.74 14.29 -12.34
N GLY A 308 -7.64 15.03 -12.24
CA GLY A 308 -7.25 16.07 -13.21
C GLY A 308 -8.02 17.39 -13.09
N LYS A 309 -8.79 17.60 -12.00
CA LYS A 309 -9.48 18.88 -11.73
C LYS A 309 -8.52 19.93 -11.11
N LEU A 310 -7.47 19.49 -10.44
CA LEU A 310 -6.42 20.35 -9.89
C LEU A 310 -5.04 19.96 -10.42
N SER A 311 -4.16 20.94 -10.52
CA SER A 311 -2.75 20.73 -10.80
C SER A 311 -2.04 20.04 -9.65
N ARG A 312 -0.97 19.26 -9.93
CA ARG A 312 -0.10 18.70 -8.89
C ARG A 312 0.55 19.74 -7.99
N ASN A 313 0.77 20.94 -8.52
CA ASN A 313 1.34 22.07 -7.76
C ASN A 313 0.38 22.60 -6.67
N SER A 314 -0.89 22.21 -6.71
CA SER A 314 -1.88 22.56 -5.68
C SER A 314 -1.82 21.66 -4.44
N LEU A 315 -0.94 20.64 -4.44
CA LEU A 315 -0.69 19.84 -3.24
C LEU A 315 0.33 20.56 -2.35
N PRO A 316 0.08 20.65 -1.02
CA PRO A 316 1.08 21.17 -0.10
C PRO A 316 2.33 20.29 -0.19
N HIS A 317 3.50 20.94 -0.26
CA HIS A 317 4.77 20.25 -0.18
C HIS A 317 4.87 19.58 1.21
N GLY A 318 4.94 18.25 1.22
CA GLY A 318 5.10 17.44 2.43
C GLY A 318 6.53 17.49 2.99
#